data_cde84ed1562b910e21f3d78f34443d90
#
_entry.id   cde84ed1562b910e21f3d78f34443d90
#
_cell.length_a   1.000
_cell.length_b   1.000
_cell.length_c   1.000
_cell.angle_alpha   90.00
_cell.angle_beta   90.00
_cell.angle_gamma   90.00
#
_symmetry.space_group_name_H-M   'P 1'
#
loop_
_entity.id
_entity.type
_entity.pdbx_description
1 polymer ?
#
loop_
_entity_poly.entity_id
_entity_poly.type
_entity_poly.pdbx_seq_one_letter_code
_entity_poly.pdbx_strand_id
1 'polypeptide(L)'
;MKTRDGFVQGYNAQAAVDADHQVIVAQGLTNQASEAHQLEPMLAHIKTNTGRQARELSADAGYCSEHNLTALNRHHVRGYVATGRQKHGAASAVGVRKTVPRARVHAMKIRLKRAGYRSRYRLRKQVVEPVFGQIKQARGFRQFLLRGLSQVAGEWSVPCSVHNMLKLAGARG
;
A
#
# COMPACT_ATOMS: atom_id res chain seq x y z
N MET A 1 16.81 5.33 6.85
CA MET A 1 16.81 4.50 5.61
C MET A 1 18.13 4.68 4.90
N LYS A 2 18.68 3.66 4.24
CA LYS A 2 19.93 3.77 3.47
C LYS A 2 19.60 4.38 2.11
N THR A 3 20.22 5.51 1.79
CA THR A 3 20.18 6.18 0.46
C THR A 3 21.52 6.06 -0.24
N ARG A 4 21.66 6.59 -1.46
CA ARG A 4 22.96 6.68 -2.15
C ARG A 4 23.96 7.53 -1.38
N ASP A 5 23.48 8.55 -0.67
CA ASP A 5 24.28 9.55 0.04
C ASP A 5 24.44 9.24 1.54
N GLY A 6 24.07 8.02 1.99
CA GLY A 6 24.23 7.59 3.38
C GLY A 6 22.94 7.17 4.07
N PHE A 7 22.90 7.27 5.39
CA PHE A 7 21.73 6.95 6.19
C PHE A 7 20.88 8.20 6.44
N VAL A 8 19.64 8.17 5.99
CA VAL A 8 18.66 9.22 6.26
C VAL A 8 17.63 8.70 7.26
N GLN A 9 17.33 9.49 8.28
CA GLN A 9 16.19 9.25 9.13
C GLN A 9 14.92 9.56 8.31
N GLY A 10 14.15 8.52 7.99
CA GLY A 10 12.95 8.65 7.16
C GLY A 10 11.81 7.87 7.76
N TYR A 11 10.61 8.30 7.40
CA TYR A 11 9.37 7.63 7.75
C TYR A 11 8.75 7.01 6.51
N ASN A 12 8.11 5.86 6.67
CA ASN A 12 7.37 5.17 5.62
C ASN A 12 5.88 5.42 5.86
N ALA A 13 5.30 6.32 5.08
CA ALA A 13 3.88 6.65 5.12
C ALA A 13 3.09 5.71 4.23
N GLN A 14 2.04 5.14 4.79
CA GLN A 14 1.20 4.14 4.13
C GLN A 14 -0.24 4.62 4.07
N ALA A 15 -0.96 4.22 3.02
CA ALA A 15 -2.38 4.48 2.86
C ALA A 15 -3.05 3.28 2.20
N ALA A 16 -4.20 2.87 2.72
CA ALA A 16 -5.12 1.99 2.05
C ALA A 16 -6.21 2.84 1.40
N VAL A 17 -6.42 2.64 0.12
CA VAL A 17 -7.30 3.45 -0.71
C VAL A 17 -8.40 2.59 -1.28
N ASP A 18 -9.63 3.03 -1.14
CA ASP A 18 -10.79 2.43 -1.79
C ASP A 18 -10.70 2.56 -3.32
N ALA A 19 -11.03 1.47 -4.02
CA ALA A 19 -10.84 1.39 -5.47
C ALA A 19 -11.87 2.19 -6.25
N ASP A 20 -13.07 2.36 -5.71
CA ASP A 20 -14.19 2.94 -6.44
C ASP A 20 -14.20 4.48 -6.33
N HIS A 21 -13.89 5.02 -5.15
CA HIS A 21 -13.95 6.47 -4.89
C HIS A 21 -12.60 7.10 -4.60
N GLN A 22 -11.53 6.31 -4.50
CA GLN A 22 -10.18 6.78 -4.14
C GLN A 22 -10.14 7.46 -2.76
N VAL A 23 -10.99 7.04 -1.84
CA VAL A 23 -10.98 7.50 -0.44
C VAL A 23 -9.93 6.71 0.34
N ILE A 24 -9.17 7.40 1.19
CA ILE A 24 -8.22 6.77 2.10
C ILE A 24 -9.02 6.17 3.26
N VAL A 25 -9.15 4.85 3.30
CA VAL A 25 -9.90 4.11 4.32
C VAL A 25 -9.07 3.74 5.54
N ALA A 26 -7.74 3.69 5.39
CA ALA A 26 -6.80 3.53 6.50
C ALA A 26 -5.45 4.15 6.14
N GLN A 27 -4.73 4.57 7.15
CA GLN A 27 -3.39 5.11 7.03
C GLN A 27 -2.48 4.54 8.09
N GLY A 28 -1.18 4.58 7.85
CA GLY A 28 -0.16 4.15 8.79
C GLY A 28 1.14 4.90 8.58
N LEU A 29 1.95 4.92 9.62
CA LEU A 29 3.30 5.46 9.57
C LEU A 29 4.24 4.54 10.34
N THR A 30 5.40 4.28 9.77
CA THR A 30 6.46 3.53 10.44
C THR A 30 7.83 4.13 10.15
N ASN A 31 8.77 3.96 11.05
CA ASN A 31 10.18 4.27 10.84
C ASN A 31 10.97 3.07 10.30
N GLN A 32 10.31 1.93 10.09
CA GLN A 32 10.92 0.75 9.52
C GLN A 32 11.02 0.86 8.01
N ALA A 33 12.17 0.48 7.46
CA ALA A 33 12.37 0.45 6.01
C ALA A 33 11.64 -0.72 5.33
N SER A 34 11.26 -1.76 6.08
CA SER A 34 10.59 -2.95 5.59
C SER A 34 9.10 -2.91 5.85
N GLU A 35 8.31 -3.19 4.82
CA GLU A 35 6.86 -3.30 4.89
C GLU A 35 6.38 -4.74 5.20
N ALA A 36 7.32 -5.64 5.49
CA ALA A 36 7.06 -7.08 5.63
C ALA A 36 6.07 -7.45 6.75
N HIS A 37 5.82 -6.55 7.71
CA HIS A 37 4.89 -6.75 8.83
C HIS A 37 3.80 -5.67 8.90
N GLN A 38 3.71 -4.78 7.91
CA GLN A 38 2.81 -3.62 7.96
C GLN A 38 1.41 -3.90 7.41
N LEU A 39 1.21 -5.04 6.74
CA LEU A 39 -0.07 -5.34 6.10
C LEU A 39 -1.16 -5.67 7.12
N GLU A 40 -0.82 -6.41 8.17
CA GLU A 40 -1.79 -6.83 9.18
C GLU A 40 -2.33 -5.66 10.02
N PRO A 41 -1.50 -4.73 10.54
CA PRO A 41 -1.99 -3.50 11.16
C PRO A 41 -2.90 -2.70 10.22
N MET A 42 -2.56 -2.62 8.93
CA MET A 42 -3.37 -1.91 7.95
C MET A 42 -4.74 -2.58 7.76
N LEU A 43 -4.82 -3.91 7.70
CA LEU A 43 -6.09 -4.64 7.65
C LEU A 43 -6.97 -4.40 8.88
N ALA A 44 -6.36 -4.33 10.07
CA ALA A 44 -7.06 -3.99 11.30
C ALA A 44 -7.62 -2.56 11.25
N HIS A 45 -6.83 -1.59 10.80
CA HIS A 45 -7.29 -0.21 10.64
C HIS A 45 -8.42 -0.08 9.62
N ILE A 46 -8.34 -0.78 8.47
CA ILE A 46 -9.43 -0.81 7.48
C ILE A 46 -10.72 -1.28 8.15
N LYS A 47 -10.66 -2.40 8.88
CA LYS A 47 -11.84 -2.95 9.56
C LYS A 47 -12.40 -2.00 10.61
N THR A 48 -11.54 -1.38 11.42
CA THR A 48 -11.96 -0.41 12.45
C THR A 48 -12.64 0.80 11.83
N ASN A 49 -12.06 1.38 10.78
CA ASN A 49 -12.55 2.61 10.18
C ASN A 49 -13.81 2.42 9.32
N THR A 50 -13.96 1.24 8.68
CA THR A 50 -15.07 1.00 7.74
C THR A 50 -16.15 0.06 8.29
N GLY A 51 -15.92 -0.55 9.45
CA GLY A 51 -16.80 -1.59 10.02
C GLY A 51 -16.79 -2.91 9.23
N ARG A 52 -16.00 -3.02 8.18
CA ARG A 52 -15.97 -4.19 7.27
C ARG A 52 -14.56 -4.65 6.98
N GLN A 53 -14.41 -5.95 6.77
CA GLN A 53 -13.19 -6.52 6.25
C GLN A 53 -13.11 -6.31 4.73
N ALA A 54 -11.95 -5.92 4.22
CA ALA A 54 -11.71 -5.87 2.78
C ALA A 54 -11.91 -7.26 2.16
N ARG A 55 -12.61 -7.36 1.04
CA ARG A 55 -12.76 -8.61 0.28
C ARG A 55 -11.52 -8.90 -0.56
N GLU A 56 -11.00 -7.86 -1.18
CA GLU A 56 -9.80 -7.93 -2.02
C GLU A 56 -8.84 -6.81 -1.63
N LEU A 57 -7.55 -7.05 -1.80
CA LEU A 57 -6.49 -6.09 -1.53
C LEU A 57 -5.37 -6.27 -2.55
N SER A 58 -4.87 -5.17 -3.09
CA SER A 58 -3.65 -5.16 -3.89
C SER A 58 -2.56 -4.35 -3.20
N ALA A 59 -1.33 -4.87 -3.22
CA ALA A 59 -0.19 -4.22 -2.57
C ALA A 59 1.11 -4.40 -3.35
N ASP A 60 2.09 -3.56 -3.03
CA ASP A 60 3.41 -3.56 -3.62
C ASP A 60 4.27 -4.76 -3.21
N ALA A 61 5.38 -4.92 -3.93
CA ALA A 61 6.36 -5.97 -3.66
C ALA A 61 7.02 -5.86 -2.27
N GLY A 62 7.04 -4.68 -1.66
CA GLY A 62 7.49 -4.46 -0.29
C GLY A 62 6.68 -5.25 0.73
N TYR A 63 5.38 -5.42 0.49
CA TYR A 63 4.48 -6.21 1.34
C TYR A 63 4.54 -7.71 1.10
N CYS A 64 5.32 -8.19 0.11
CA CYS A 64 5.39 -9.61 -0.24
C CYS A 64 6.27 -10.39 0.74
N SER A 65 5.69 -10.83 1.84
CA SER A 65 6.32 -11.71 2.83
C SER A 65 5.40 -12.88 3.16
N GLU A 66 5.99 -14.01 3.64
CA GLU A 66 5.17 -15.14 4.10
C GLU A 66 4.24 -14.73 5.25
N HIS A 67 4.71 -13.84 6.14
CA HIS A 67 3.91 -13.29 7.24
C HIS A 67 2.67 -12.56 6.71
N ASN A 68 2.84 -11.58 5.84
CA ASN A 68 1.75 -10.80 5.27
C ASN A 68 0.78 -11.67 4.45
N LEU A 69 1.30 -12.63 3.68
CA LEU A 69 0.46 -13.55 2.91
C LEU A 69 -0.32 -14.53 3.82
N THR A 70 0.24 -14.87 4.97
CA THR A 70 -0.47 -15.63 6.01
C THR A 70 -1.58 -14.79 6.63
N ALA A 71 -1.31 -13.52 6.95
CA ALA A 71 -2.30 -12.60 7.48
C ALA A 71 -3.49 -12.43 6.51
N LEU A 72 -3.24 -12.24 5.21
CA LEU A 72 -4.31 -12.18 4.21
C LEU A 72 -5.21 -13.42 4.23
N ASN A 73 -4.63 -14.62 4.31
CA ASN A 73 -5.40 -15.86 4.36
C ASN A 73 -6.20 -15.96 5.68
N ARG A 74 -5.59 -15.62 6.82
CA ARG A 74 -6.25 -15.63 8.13
C ARG A 74 -7.45 -14.68 8.19
N HIS A 75 -7.33 -13.52 7.56
CA HIS A 75 -8.40 -12.53 7.47
C HIS A 75 -9.37 -12.77 6.28
N HIS A 76 -9.23 -13.88 5.56
CA HIS A 76 -10.04 -14.22 4.38
C HIS A 76 -10.04 -13.12 3.29
N VAL A 77 -8.94 -12.38 3.17
CA VAL A 77 -8.76 -11.33 2.17
C VAL A 77 -8.09 -11.90 0.92
N ARG A 78 -8.71 -11.72 -0.24
CA ARG A 78 -8.12 -12.10 -1.52
C ARG A 78 -7.02 -11.11 -1.89
N GLY A 79 -5.76 -11.45 -1.60
CA GLY A 79 -4.62 -10.60 -1.89
C GLY A 79 -4.09 -10.75 -3.32
N TYR A 80 -3.63 -9.62 -3.87
CA TYR A 80 -2.84 -9.51 -5.09
C TYR A 80 -1.59 -8.68 -4.78
N VAL A 81 -0.56 -9.35 -4.27
CA VAL A 81 0.68 -8.70 -3.82
C VAL A 81 1.79 -9.00 -4.83
N ALA A 82 2.46 -7.96 -5.33
CA ALA A 82 3.56 -8.13 -6.28
C ALA A 82 4.68 -9.00 -5.68
N THR A 83 5.16 -10.00 -6.43
CA THR A 83 6.17 -10.94 -5.94
C THR A 83 7.61 -10.57 -6.33
N GLY A 84 7.82 -9.38 -6.88
CA GLY A 84 9.14 -8.87 -7.27
C GLY A 84 9.05 -7.53 -7.97
N ARG A 85 10.20 -6.92 -8.29
CA ARG A 85 10.25 -5.67 -9.06
C ARG A 85 9.77 -5.92 -10.49
N GLN A 86 8.82 -5.13 -10.96
CA GLN A 86 8.48 -5.08 -12.38
C GLN A 86 9.63 -4.41 -13.15
N LYS A 87 10.01 -4.99 -14.29
CA LYS A 87 10.76 -4.24 -15.29
C LYS A 87 9.83 -3.21 -15.95
N HIS A 88 10.34 -2.01 -16.25
CA HIS A 88 9.60 -1.02 -17.03
C HIS A 88 9.07 -1.67 -18.32
N GLY A 89 7.77 -1.52 -18.59
CA GLY A 89 7.11 -2.09 -19.77
C GLY A 89 6.60 -3.53 -19.61
N ALA A 90 6.88 -4.23 -18.49
CA ALA A 90 6.37 -5.59 -18.29
C ALA A 90 4.91 -5.60 -17.84
N ALA A 91 4.08 -6.37 -18.53
CA ALA A 91 2.66 -6.55 -18.20
C ALA A 91 2.42 -7.37 -16.90
N SER A 92 3.45 -8.06 -16.40
CA SER A 92 3.34 -8.98 -15.26
C SER A 92 3.91 -8.39 -13.97
N ALA A 93 3.15 -8.49 -12.89
CA ALA A 93 3.58 -8.19 -11.51
C ALA A 93 4.57 -9.22 -10.93
N VAL A 94 5.03 -10.17 -11.73
CA VAL A 94 5.91 -11.26 -11.33
C VAL A 94 7.36 -10.90 -11.66
N GLY A 95 8.12 -10.54 -10.63
CA GLY A 95 9.57 -10.30 -10.74
C GLY A 95 10.38 -11.60 -10.60
N VAL A 96 11.63 -11.56 -11.06
CA VAL A 96 12.60 -12.66 -10.88
C VAL A 96 13.26 -12.50 -9.49
N ARG A 97 13.06 -13.46 -8.60
CA ARG A 97 13.83 -13.62 -7.36
C ARG A 97 14.73 -14.83 -7.49
N LYS A 98 16.01 -14.67 -7.11
CA LYS A 98 17.02 -15.75 -7.12
C LYS A 98 16.90 -16.72 -5.93
N THR A 99 16.07 -16.44 -4.93
CA THR A 99 15.88 -17.27 -3.74
C THR A 99 14.74 -18.25 -3.92
N VAL A 100 14.86 -19.44 -3.32
CA VAL A 100 13.83 -20.48 -3.29
C VAL A 100 12.50 -19.86 -2.82
N PRO A 101 11.45 -19.93 -3.63
CA PRO A 101 10.18 -19.31 -3.26
C PRO A 101 9.59 -20.04 -2.05
N ARG A 102 9.27 -19.32 -1.02
CA ARG A 102 8.45 -19.83 0.08
C ARG A 102 7.05 -20.17 -0.46
N ALA A 103 6.38 -21.17 0.10
CA ALA A 103 5.18 -21.77 -0.48
C ALA A 103 4.05 -20.73 -0.80
N ARG A 104 3.82 -19.77 0.08
CA ARG A 104 2.78 -18.73 -0.12
C ARG A 104 3.18 -17.71 -1.18
N VAL A 105 4.43 -17.30 -1.20
CA VAL A 105 4.98 -16.41 -2.25
C VAL A 105 4.89 -17.09 -3.61
N HIS A 106 5.17 -18.39 -3.71
CA HIS A 106 5.01 -19.16 -4.94
C HIS A 106 3.54 -19.23 -5.37
N ALA A 107 2.62 -19.52 -4.44
CA ALA A 107 1.18 -19.52 -4.70
C ALA A 107 0.69 -18.14 -5.18
N MET A 108 1.19 -17.03 -4.58
CA MET A 108 0.88 -15.67 -5.02
C MET A 108 1.39 -15.42 -6.45
N LYS A 109 2.59 -15.88 -6.79
CA LYS A 109 3.15 -15.80 -8.15
C LYS A 109 2.24 -16.49 -9.18
N ILE A 110 1.76 -17.69 -8.86
CA ILE A 110 0.81 -18.42 -9.71
C ILE A 110 -0.51 -17.66 -9.83
N ARG A 111 -1.05 -17.14 -8.71
CA ARG A 111 -2.28 -16.33 -8.70
C ARG A 111 -2.17 -15.12 -9.60
N LEU A 112 -1.09 -14.35 -9.51
CA LEU A 112 -0.84 -13.18 -10.35
C LEU A 112 -0.73 -13.53 -11.84
N LYS A 113 -0.09 -14.66 -12.17
CA LYS A 113 -0.03 -15.15 -13.55
C LYS A 113 -1.40 -15.53 -14.11
N ARG A 114 -2.20 -16.27 -13.33
CA ARG A 114 -3.56 -16.69 -13.72
C ARG A 114 -4.53 -15.53 -13.84
N ALA A 115 -4.43 -14.56 -12.94
CA ALA A 115 -5.25 -13.36 -12.97
C ALA A 115 -4.95 -12.47 -14.19
N GLY A 116 -3.74 -12.57 -14.77
CA GLY A 116 -3.33 -11.95 -16.02
C GLY A 116 -3.66 -10.46 -16.11
N TYR A 117 -4.04 -10.03 -17.31
CA TYR A 117 -4.39 -8.64 -17.61
C TYR A 117 -5.62 -8.12 -16.85
N ARG A 118 -6.54 -9.00 -16.48
CA ARG A 118 -7.80 -8.67 -15.76
C ARG A 118 -7.63 -8.57 -14.26
N SER A 119 -6.42 -8.80 -13.74
CA SER A 119 -6.17 -8.73 -12.30
C SER A 119 -6.38 -7.31 -11.77
N ARG A 120 -7.11 -7.21 -10.66
CA ARG A 120 -7.28 -5.94 -9.92
C ARG A 120 -5.96 -5.34 -9.44
N TYR A 121 -4.87 -6.11 -9.46
CA TYR A 121 -3.53 -5.60 -9.20
C TYR A 121 -3.14 -4.44 -10.12
N ARG A 122 -3.59 -4.43 -11.38
CA ARG A 122 -3.31 -3.33 -12.32
C ARG A 122 -3.99 -2.02 -11.92
N LEU A 123 -5.15 -2.10 -11.25
CA LEU A 123 -5.85 -0.93 -10.75
C LEU A 123 -5.04 -0.16 -9.70
N ARG A 124 -4.05 -0.77 -9.06
CA ARG A 124 -3.18 -0.12 -8.09
C ARG A 124 -2.59 1.18 -8.60
N LYS A 125 -2.07 1.19 -9.84
CA LYS A 125 -1.52 2.38 -10.48
C LYS A 125 -2.56 3.48 -10.70
N GLN A 126 -3.81 3.09 -10.92
CA GLN A 126 -4.91 4.02 -11.16
C GLN A 126 -5.61 4.46 -9.87
N VAL A 127 -5.41 3.75 -8.77
CA VAL A 127 -6.08 4.01 -7.49
C VAL A 127 -5.14 4.70 -6.51
N VAL A 128 -4.03 4.06 -6.17
CA VAL A 128 -3.13 4.51 -5.08
C VAL A 128 -2.16 5.60 -5.56
N GLU A 129 -1.54 5.42 -6.72
CA GLU A 129 -0.56 6.39 -7.24
C GLU A 129 -1.15 7.79 -7.45
N PRO A 130 -2.37 7.97 -8.02
CA PRO A 130 -3.00 9.28 -8.11
C PRO A 130 -3.26 9.94 -6.75
N VAL A 131 -3.66 9.17 -5.72
CA VAL A 131 -3.87 9.70 -4.37
C VAL A 131 -2.59 10.28 -3.80
N PHE A 132 -1.49 9.53 -3.86
CA PHE A 132 -0.18 10.05 -3.45
C PHE A 132 0.29 11.22 -4.34
N GLY A 133 0.01 11.17 -5.63
CA GLY A 133 0.26 12.28 -6.56
C GLY A 133 -0.47 13.55 -6.13
N GLN A 134 -1.75 13.46 -5.82
CA GLN A 134 -2.55 14.59 -5.34
C GLN A 134 -2.03 15.15 -4.01
N ILE A 135 -1.65 14.29 -3.07
CA ILE A 135 -1.07 14.72 -1.78
C ILE A 135 0.26 15.44 -2.00
N LYS A 136 1.16 14.87 -2.80
CA LYS A 136 2.51 15.39 -3.00
C LYS A 136 2.59 16.58 -3.95
N GLN A 137 1.86 16.54 -5.06
CA GLN A 137 1.97 17.57 -6.11
C GLN A 137 0.92 18.66 -5.96
N ALA A 138 -0.37 18.30 -5.88
CA ALA A 138 -1.43 19.30 -5.84
C ALA A 138 -1.52 20.02 -4.48
N ARG A 139 -1.19 19.32 -3.36
CA ARG A 139 -1.25 19.87 -2.00
C ARG A 139 0.12 20.22 -1.42
N GLY A 140 1.20 19.96 -2.15
CA GLY A 140 2.55 20.34 -1.76
C GLY A 140 3.13 19.57 -0.57
N PHE A 141 2.46 18.50 -0.08
CA PHE A 141 2.95 17.71 1.05
C PHE A 141 4.05 16.74 0.60
N ARG A 142 5.29 17.24 0.55
CA ARG A 142 6.44 16.49 0.03
C ARG A 142 7.36 15.92 1.08
N GLN A 143 7.33 16.46 2.30
CA GLN A 143 8.19 16.06 3.40
C GLN A 143 7.49 16.25 4.74
N PHE A 144 7.92 15.52 5.74
CA PHE A 144 7.50 15.71 7.11
C PHE A 144 8.34 16.80 7.75
N LEU A 145 7.70 17.70 8.48
CA LEU A 145 8.33 18.82 9.19
C LEU A 145 8.56 18.50 10.66
N LEU A 146 7.75 17.58 11.21
CA LEU A 146 7.86 17.17 12.60
C LEU A 146 8.83 15.99 12.76
N ARG A 147 9.21 15.74 14.01
CA ARG A 147 10.05 14.61 14.41
C ARG A 147 9.35 13.77 15.47
N GLY A 148 9.72 12.47 15.54
CA GLY A 148 9.06 11.54 16.42
C GLY A 148 7.86 10.86 15.76
N LEU A 149 7.70 9.55 16.00
CA LEU A 149 6.73 8.73 15.29
C LEU A 149 5.30 9.20 15.51
N SER A 150 4.96 9.60 16.74
CA SER A 150 3.62 10.08 17.10
C SER A 150 3.27 11.39 16.40
N GLN A 151 4.18 12.37 16.44
CA GLN A 151 3.99 13.69 15.84
C GLN A 151 3.87 13.58 14.32
N VAL A 152 4.75 12.80 13.70
CA VAL A 152 4.75 12.58 12.24
C VAL A 152 3.52 11.76 11.81
N ALA A 153 3.01 10.85 12.64
CA ALA A 153 1.75 10.15 12.37
C ALA A 153 0.57 11.12 12.37
N GLY A 154 0.53 12.07 13.32
CA GLY A 154 -0.44 13.17 13.31
C GLY A 154 -0.30 14.04 12.06
N GLU A 155 0.92 14.42 11.71
CA GLU A 155 1.20 15.19 10.50
C GLU A 155 0.76 14.46 9.23
N TRP A 156 0.95 13.14 9.13
CA TRP A 156 0.46 12.33 8.01
C TRP A 156 -1.08 12.24 7.96
N SER A 157 -1.74 12.27 9.10
CA SER A 157 -3.20 12.21 9.15
C SER A 157 -3.87 13.42 8.51
N VAL A 158 -3.24 14.59 8.58
CA VAL A 158 -3.79 15.84 8.02
C VAL A 158 -4.00 15.77 6.51
N PRO A 159 -2.98 15.52 5.66
CA PRO A 159 -3.18 15.43 4.21
C PRO A 159 -4.10 14.28 3.81
N CYS A 160 -4.15 13.18 4.58
CA CYS A 160 -5.11 12.09 4.35
C CYS A 160 -6.55 12.56 4.57
N SER A 161 -6.82 13.28 5.67
CA SER A 161 -8.13 13.83 5.99
C SER A 161 -8.56 14.89 4.98
N VAL A 162 -7.68 15.80 4.62
CA VAL A 162 -7.95 16.82 3.59
C VAL A 162 -8.27 16.14 2.24
N HIS A 163 -7.54 15.07 1.88
CA HIS A 163 -7.83 14.31 0.67
C HIS A 163 -9.27 13.76 0.69
N ASN A 164 -9.68 13.14 1.79
CA ASN A 164 -11.00 12.56 1.94
C ASN A 164 -12.11 13.64 1.94
N MET A 165 -11.90 14.78 2.60
CA MET A 165 -12.84 15.91 2.58
C MET A 165 -13.08 16.43 1.16
N LEU A 166 -12.01 16.58 0.37
CA LEU A 166 -12.12 17.03 -1.03
C LEU A 166 -12.81 15.99 -1.92
N LYS A 167 -12.59 14.70 -1.67
CA LYS A 167 -13.33 13.63 -2.36
C LYS A 167 -14.82 13.68 -2.02
N LEU A 168 -15.16 13.91 -0.76
CA LEU A 168 -16.55 14.04 -0.30
C LEU A 168 -17.23 15.27 -0.89
N ALA A 169 -16.55 16.41 -0.92
CA ALA A 169 -17.06 17.62 -1.53
C ALA A 169 -17.34 17.44 -3.01
N GLY A 170 -16.42 16.83 -3.76
CA GLY A 170 -16.59 16.56 -5.20
C GLY A 170 -17.66 15.52 -5.53
N ALA A 171 -18.07 14.68 -4.58
CA ALA A 171 -19.14 13.70 -4.78
C ALA A 171 -20.55 14.28 -4.59
N ARG A 172 -20.65 15.50 -4.07
CA ARG A 172 -21.93 16.20 -3.81
C ARG A 172 -22.30 17.23 -4.88
N GLY A 173 -21.41 17.51 -5.82
CA GLY A 173 -21.62 18.38 -7.00
C GLY A 173 -21.83 17.56 -8.23
#